data_8233926620c1e97a914707a4b66bfeca
#
_entry.id   8233926620c1e97a914707a4b66bfeca
#
_cell.length_a   1.000
_cell.length_b   1.000
_cell.length_c   1.000
_cell.angle_alpha   90.00
_cell.angle_beta   90.00
_cell.angle_gamma   90.00
#
_symmetry.space_group_name_H-M   'P 1'
#
loop_
_entity.id
_entity.type
_entity.pdbx_description
1 polymer ?
#
loop_
_entity_poly.entity_id
_entity_poly.type
_entity_poly.pdbx_seq_one_letter_code
_entity_poly.pdbx_strand_id
1 'polypeptide(L)'
;MDKTRRLARGALLTALALGLSYMERFIPLQLLVPLPGIKLGLANVVTLFALYFLGSRTALQILWVRCLLGSLFGGGITAFFFSITGGLLALAVMVLARRLPFLSIYGVSVCGAAAHHVGQILVTVVLLRSGYVFAYLPFLLLVAIGTGFLTGAISAACFRAMIAADLPFTSNMEATYVGKIH
;
A
#
# COMPACT_ATOMS: atom_id res chain seq x y z
N MET A 1 6.43 4.47 24.12
CA MET A 1 5.74 5.42 23.21
C MET A 1 4.31 5.59 23.68
N ASP A 2 3.89 6.81 24.01
CA ASP A 2 2.57 7.08 24.57
C ASP A 2 1.46 6.67 23.60
N LYS A 3 0.38 6.09 24.11
CA LYS A 3 -0.78 5.64 23.32
C LYS A 3 -1.33 6.78 22.43
N THR A 4 -1.38 7.99 22.98
CA THR A 4 -1.86 9.21 22.29
C THR A 4 -1.00 9.55 21.06
N ARG A 5 0.33 9.51 21.18
CA ARG A 5 1.25 9.79 20.05
C ARG A 5 1.12 8.75 18.94
N ARG A 6 0.92 7.49 19.29
CA ARG A 6 0.70 6.41 18.31
C ARG A 6 -0.62 6.60 17.57
N LEU A 7 -1.68 7.00 18.30
CA LEU A 7 -2.99 7.28 17.71
C LEU A 7 -2.92 8.48 16.76
N ALA A 8 -2.29 9.58 17.18
CA ALA A 8 -2.14 10.77 16.36
C ALA A 8 -1.39 10.49 15.05
N ARG A 9 -0.29 9.73 15.12
CA ARG A 9 0.47 9.31 13.92
C ARG A 9 -0.37 8.40 13.02
N GLY A 10 -1.13 7.47 13.60
CA GLY A 10 -2.03 6.62 12.83
C GLY A 10 -3.12 7.42 12.11
N ALA A 11 -3.71 8.41 12.78
CA ALA A 11 -4.71 9.29 12.20
C ALA A 11 -4.14 10.14 11.04
N LEU A 12 -2.95 10.72 11.22
CA LEU A 12 -2.26 11.50 10.18
C LEU A 12 -1.96 10.62 8.94
N LEU A 13 -1.42 9.42 9.15
CA LEU A 13 -1.15 8.49 8.07
C LEU A 13 -2.43 8.02 7.38
N THR A 14 -3.51 7.83 8.12
CA THR A 14 -4.82 7.50 7.54
C THR A 14 -5.34 8.63 6.66
N ALA A 15 -5.25 9.88 7.10
CA ALA A 15 -5.63 11.05 6.31
C ALA A 15 -4.80 11.16 5.03
N LEU A 16 -3.49 10.95 5.11
CA LEU A 16 -2.60 10.94 3.95
C LEU A 16 -2.96 9.82 2.98
N ALA A 17 -3.23 8.60 3.49
CA ALA A 17 -3.65 7.47 2.66
C ALA A 17 -4.98 7.72 1.95
N LEU A 18 -5.93 8.39 2.60
CA LEU A 18 -7.19 8.82 1.99
C LEU A 18 -6.95 9.84 0.88
N GLY A 19 -6.11 10.85 1.13
CA GLY A 19 -5.75 11.84 0.12
C GLY A 19 -5.14 11.21 -1.12
N LEU A 20 -4.17 10.29 -0.94
CA LEU A 20 -3.56 9.55 -2.05
C LEU A 20 -4.58 8.66 -2.79
N SER A 21 -5.46 7.98 -2.06
CA SER A 21 -6.55 7.19 -2.66
C SER A 21 -7.54 8.04 -3.45
N TYR A 22 -7.76 9.28 -3.01
CA TYR A 22 -8.61 10.23 -3.73
C TYR A 22 -7.92 10.76 -4.99
N MET A 23 -6.65 11.14 -4.89
CA MET A 23 -5.87 11.60 -6.04
C MET A 23 -5.72 10.53 -7.11
N GLU A 24 -5.64 9.27 -6.72
CA GLU A 24 -5.56 8.14 -7.65
C GLU A 24 -6.77 8.04 -8.59
N ARG A 25 -7.94 8.57 -8.21
CA ARG A 25 -9.15 8.59 -9.06
C ARG A 25 -8.99 9.47 -10.30
N PHE A 26 -8.09 10.45 -10.28
CA PHE A 26 -7.80 11.30 -11.42
C PHE A 26 -6.87 10.62 -12.44
N ILE A 27 -6.29 9.47 -12.10
CA ILE A 27 -5.46 8.69 -13.01
C ILE A 27 -6.37 7.70 -13.76
N PRO A 28 -6.61 7.90 -15.08
CA PRO A 28 -7.59 7.11 -15.82
C PRO A 28 -7.02 5.74 -16.23
N LEU A 29 -6.65 4.90 -15.25
CA LEU A 29 -6.13 3.56 -15.52
C LEU A 29 -7.12 2.68 -16.31
N GLN A 30 -8.40 3.00 -16.21
CA GLN A 30 -9.49 2.32 -16.94
C GLN A 30 -9.37 2.48 -18.48
N LEU A 31 -8.65 3.48 -18.97
CA LEU A 31 -8.35 3.61 -20.41
C LEU A 31 -7.36 2.55 -20.90
N LEU A 32 -6.49 2.06 -20.02
CA LEU A 32 -5.51 1.02 -20.33
C LEU A 32 -6.04 -0.38 -20.00
N VAL A 33 -6.79 -0.49 -18.91
CA VAL A 33 -7.39 -1.73 -18.44
C VAL A 33 -8.88 -1.50 -18.23
N PRO A 34 -9.75 -1.92 -19.17
CA PRO A 34 -11.19 -1.66 -19.10
C PRO A 34 -11.90 -2.53 -18.08
N LEU A 35 -11.39 -2.56 -16.86
CA LEU A 35 -11.95 -3.27 -15.72
C LEU A 35 -12.42 -2.29 -14.65
N PRO A 36 -13.65 -2.42 -14.14
CA PRO A 36 -14.19 -1.50 -13.15
C PRO A 36 -13.41 -1.61 -11.83
N GLY A 37 -13.12 -0.45 -11.22
CA GLY A 37 -12.59 -0.39 -9.85
C GLY A 37 -11.10 -0.66 -9.68
N ILE A 38 -10.34 -0.96 -10.73
CA ILE A 38 -8.89 -1.15 -10.66
C ILE A 38 -8.20 0.16 -10.33
N LYS A 39 -7.25 0.09 -9.39
CA LYS A 39 -6.45 1.21 -8.89
C LYS A 39 -4.97 0.86 -8.89
N LEU A 40 -4.10 1.86 -9.06
CA LEU A 40 -2.64 1.70 -9.01
C LEU A 40 -2.11 1.28 -7.63
N GLY A 41 -2.85 1.63 -6.58
CA GLY A 41 -2.45 1.32 -5.22
C GLY A 41 -1.46 2.33 -4.63
N LEU A 42 -1.49 3.61 -5.03
CA LEU A 42 -0.61 4.65 -4.47
C LEU A 42 -0.72 4.76 -2.94
N ALA A 43 -1.91 4.52 -2.39
CA ALA A 43 -2.09 4.48 -0.94
C ALA A 43 -1.27 3.37 -0.23
N ASN A 44 -0.71 2.42 -0.98
CA ASN A 44 0.21 1.42 -0.41
C ASN A 44 1.54 2.03 0.05
N VAL A 45 1.93 3.22 -0.44
CA VAL A 45 3.04 4.02 0.14
C VAL A 45 2.87 4.14 1.64
N VAL A 46 1.67 4.57 2.07
CA VAL A 46 1.39 4.77 3.49
C VAL A 46 1.33 3.45 4.24
N THR A 47 0.79 2.40 3.62
CA THR A 47 0.74 1.06 4.21
C THR A 47 2.15 0.51 4.43
N LEU A 48 3.03 0.64 3.43
CA LEU A 48 4.44 0.24 3.52
C LEU A 48 5.17 1.05 4.60
N PHE A 49 5.03 2.38 4.57
CA PHE A 49 5.63 3.26 5.56
C PHE A 49 5.16 2.91 6.99
N ALA A 50 3.85 2.75 7.20
CA ALA A 50 3.29 2.37 8.48
C ALA A 50 3.76 0.98 8.95
N LEU A 51 3.92 0.03 8.02
CA LEU A 51 4.42 -1.31 8.31
C LEU A 51 5.83 -1.28 8.90
N TYR A 52 6.71 -0.45 8.35
CA TYR A 52 8.08 -0.30 8.81
C TYR A 52 8.18 0.59 10.05
N PHE A 53 7.39 1.66 10.14
CA PHE A 53 7.47 2.67 11.19
C PHE A 53 6.65 2.34 12.44
N LEU A 54 5.40 1.85 12.28
CA LEU A 54 4.47 1.61 13.38
C LEU A 54 4.19 0.11 13.62
N GLY A 55 4.64 -0.73 12.69
CA GLY A 55 4.44 -2.17 12.72
C GLY A 55 3.13 -2.65 12.09
N SER A 56 3.02 -3.98 11.91
CA SER A 56 1.96 -4.62 11.12
C SER A 56 0.54 -4.39 11.68
N ARG A 57 0.38 -4.37 13.01
CA ARG A 57 -0.94 -4.14 13.63
C ARG A 57 -1.48 -2.75 13.33
N THR A 58 -0.65 -1.72 13.44
CA THR A 58 -1.06 -0.34 13.14
C THR A 58 -1.25 -0.13 11.64
N ALA A 59 -0.41 -0.72 10.79
CA ALA A 59 -0.59 -0.70 9.35
C ALA A 59 -1.93 -1.32 8.93
N LEU A 60 -2.34 -2.43 9.56
CA LEU A 60 -3.63 -3.06 9.34
C LEU A 60 -4.79 -2.14 9.78
N GLN A 61 -4.69 -1.49 10.92
CA GLN A 61 -5.71 -0.54 11.39
C GLN A 61 -5.87 0.64 10.43
N ILE A 62 -4.75 1.24 9.98
CA ILE A 62 -4.75 2.32 8.98
C ILE A 62 -5.41 1.84 7.69
N LEU A 63 -5.08 0.64 7.21
CA LEU A 63 -5.67 0.03 6.02
C LEU A 63 -7.20 -0.08 6.14
N TRP A 64 -7.70 -0.63 7.25
CA TRP A 64 -9.13 -0.78 7.49
C TRP A 64 -9.84 0.56 7.49
N VAL A 65 -9.36 1.51 8.29
CA VAL A 65 -9.99 2.83 8.44
C VAL A 65 -9.99 3.59 7.10
N ARG A 66 -8.86 3.59 6.35
CA ARG A 66 -8.81 4.25 5.05
C ARG A 66 -9.75 3.63 4.02
N CYS A 67 -9.90 2.29 3.99
CA CYS A 67 -10.79 1.62 3.05
C CYS A 67 -12.26 1.93 3.38
N LEU A 68 -12.61 1.91 4.66
CA LEU A 68 -13.96 2.25 5.13
C LEU A 68 -14.32 3.72 4.79
N LEU A 69 -13.47 4.66 5.21
CA LEU A 69 -13.70 6.08 4.95
C LEU A 69 -13.68 6.40 3.45
N GLY A 70 -12.74 5.79 2.68
CA GLY A 70 -12.67 5.98 1.25
C GLY A 70 -13.90 5.49 0.48
N SER A 71 -14.57 4.45 0.99
CA SER A 71 -15.84 3.98 0.43
C SER A 71 -17.00 4.90 0.77
N LEU A 72 -17.04 5.43 1.99
CA LEU A 72 -18.05 6.39 2.44
C LEU A 72 -17.95 7.74 1.69
N PHE A 73 -16.72 8.22 1.45
CA PHE A 73 -16.47 9.48 0.74
C PHE A 73 -16.48 9.34 -0.79
N GLY A 74 -17.47 8.62 -1.33
CA GLY A 74 -17.74 8.56 -2.77
C GLY A 74 -17.08 7.39 -3.52
N GLY A 75 -16.50 6.41 -2.81
CA GLY A 75 -15.99 5.18 -3.42
C GLY A 75 -17.07 4.13 -3.70
N GLY A 76 -18.10 4.12 -2.87
CA GLY A 76 -19.14 3.10 -2.91
C GLY A 76 -18.66 1.73 -2.43
N ILE A 77 -19.60 0.78 -2.35
CA ILE A 77 -19.34 -0.57 -1.83
C ILE A 77 -18.37 -1.37 -2.69
N THR A 78 -18.44 -1.21 -4.00
CA THR A 78 -17.53 -1.87 -4.95
C THR A 78 -16.09 -1.44 -4.71
N ALA A 79 -15.84 -0.13 -4.59
CA ALA A 79 -14.50 0.39 -4.31
C ALA A 79 -13.97 -0.06 -2.94
N PHE A 80 -14.85 -0.31 -1.98
CA PHE A 80 -14.46 -0.91 -0.70
C PHE A 80 -13.87 -2.30 -0.90
N PHE A 81 -14.57 -3.20 -1.61
CA PHE A 81 -14.09 -4.56 -1.83
C PHE A 81 -12.76 -4.59 -2.61
N PHE A 82 -12.60 -3.76 -3.63
CA PHE A 82 -11.33 -3.64 -4.35
C PHE A 82 -10.19 -3.17 -3.44
N SER A 83 -10.45 -2.14 -2.64
CA SER A 83 -9.44 -1.55 -1.77
C SER A 83 -9.06 -2.45 -0.61
N ILE A 84 -10.04 -3.13 0.03
CA ILE A 84 -9.78 -3.96 1.19
C ILE A 84 -9.09 -5.28 0.79
N THR A 85 -9.56 -5.95 -0.26
CA THR A 85 -8.99 -7.22 -0.71
C THR A 85 -7.57 -7.00 -1.25
N GLY A 86 -7.39 -6.01 -2.15
CA GLY A 86 -6.07 -5.65 -2.66
C GLY A 86 -5.12 -5.21 -1.55
N GLY A 87 -5.60 -4.38 -0.62
CA GLY A 87 -4.80 -3.89 0.49
C GLY A 87 -4.41 -4.96 1.51
N LEU A 88 -5.32 -5.88 1.85
CA LEU A 88 -5.02 -6.99 2.76
C LEU A 88 -3.99 -7.95 2.17
N LEU A 89 -4.15 -8.32 0.88
CA LEU A 89 -3.17 -9.16 0.19
C LEU A 89 -1.80 -8.47 0.12
N ALA A 90 -1.78 -7.19 -0.25
CA ALA A 90 -0.55 -6.38 -0.28
C ALA A 90 0.14 -6.37 1.09
N LEU A 91 -0.60 -6.06 2.16
CA LEU A 91 -0.05 -6.01 3.50
C LEU A 91 0.47 -7.38 3.96
N ALA A 92 -0.28 -8.47 3.70
CA ALA A 92 0.13 -9.82 4.05
C ALA A 92 1.46 -10.19 3.36
N VAL A 93 1.55 -9.95 2.04
CA VAL A 93 2.78 -10.23 1.28
C VAL A 93 3.94 -9.33 1.74
N MET A 94 3.71 -8.04 2.00
CA MET A 94 4.74 -7.14 2.54
C MET A 94 5.25 -7.61 3.91
N VAL A 95 4.35 -8.09 4.80
CA VAL A 95 4.74 -8.62 6.12
C VAL A 95 5.61 -9.86 5.99
N LEU A 96 5.33 -10.73 5.02
CA LEU A 96 6.15 -11.92 4.74
C LEU A 96 7.47 -11.52 4.05
N ALA A 97 7.40 -10.72 3.00
CA ALA A 97 8.55 -10.31 2.20
C ALA A 97 9.60 -9.54 3.02
N ARG A 98 9.17 -8.66 3.95
CA ARG A 98 10.11 -7.93 4.81
C ARG A 98 10.94 -8.82 5.74
N ARG A 99 10.52 -10.10 5.98
CA ARG A 99 11.31 -11.06 6.76
C ARG A 99 12.47 -11.64 5.99
N LEU A 100 12.45 -11.55 4.66
CA LEU A 100 13.49 -12.07 3.80
C LEU A 100 14.70 -11.11 3.83
N PRO A 101 15.91 -11.60 4.15
CA PRO A 101 17.08 -10.74 4.37
C PRO A 101 17.58 -10.11 3.06
N PHE A 102 17.32 -10.74 1.91
CA PHE A 102 17.77 -10.29 0.59
C PHE A 102 16.82 -9.27 -0.07
N LEU A 103 15.64 -9.02 0.51
CA LEU A 103 14.69 -8.05 -0.05
C LEU A 103 14.88 -6.68 0.57
N SER A 104 15.18 -5.70 -0.30
CA SER A 104 15.16 -4.28 0.06
C SER A 104 13.72 -3.76 0.21
N ILE A 105 13.57 -2.53 0.72
CA ILE A 105 12.27 -1.86 0.79
C ILE A 105 11.57 -1.76 -0.56
N TYR A 106 12.35 -1.60 -1.64
CA TYR A 106 11.84 -1.59 -3.02
C TYR A 106 11.26 -2.95 -3.42
N GLY A 107 11.98 -4.04 -3.13
CA GLY A 107 11.51 -5.40 -3.42
C GLY A 107 10.24 -5.75 -2.64
N VAL A 108 10.19 -5.39 -1.35
CA VAL A 108 8.98 -5.57 -0.52
C VAL A 108 7.80 -4.77 -1.09
N SER A 109 8.06 -3.54 -1.56
CA SER A 109 7.03 -2.68 -2.18
C SER A 109 6.49 -3.27 -3.48
N VAL A 110 7.36 -3.76 -4.36
CA VAL A 110 6.97 -4.39 -5.64
C VAL A 110 6.15 -5.65 -5.39
N CYS A 111 6.57 -6.51 -4.45
CA CYS A 111 5.79 -7.70 -4.06
C CYS A 111 4.41 -7.30 -3.52
N GLY A 112 4.34 -6.25 -2.72
CA GLY A 112 3.07 -5.71 -2.22
C GLY A 112 2.17 -5.16 -3.32
N ALA A 113 2.73 -4.42 -4.28
CA ALA A 113 1.98 -3.90 -5.43
C ALA A 113 1.44 -5.04 -6.31
N ALA A 114 2.26 -6.05 -6.59
CA ALA A 114 1.82 -7.24 -7.33
C ALA A 114 0.67 -7.95 -6.62
N ALA A 115 0.80 -8.19 -5.32
CA ALA A 115 -0.25 -8.80 -4.51
C ALA A 115 -1.53 -7.95 -4.48
N HIS A 116 -1.40 -6.62 -4.46
CA HIS A 116 -2.53 -5.69 -4.54
C HIS A 116 -3.33 -5.90 -5.82
N HIS A 117 -2.68 -5.95 -6.97
CA HIS A 117 -3.35 -6.20 -8.25
C HIS A 117 -3.95 -7.60 -8.35
N VAL A 118 -3.28 -8.63 -7.80
CA VAL A 118 -3.87 -9.97 -7.69
C VAL A 118 -5.18 -9.90 -6.89
N GLY A 119 -5.19 -9.20 -5.75
CA GLY A 119 -6.40 -9.00 -4.95
C GLY A 119 -7.53 -8.30 -5.72
N GLN A 120 -7.20 -7.30 -6.53
CA GLN A 120 -8.17 -6.59 -7.37
C GLN A 120 -8.75 -7.51 -8.47
N ILE A 121 -7.91 -8.31 -9.12
CA ILE A 121 -8.36 -9.30 -10.13
C ILE A 121 -9.31 -10.31 -9.50
N LEU A 122 -9.01 -10.82 -8.31
CA LEU A 122 -9.89 -11.75 -7.61
C LEU A 122 -11.28 -11.15 -7.37
N VAL A 123 -11.35 -9.89 -6.92
CA VAL A 123 -12.64 -9.20 -6.77
C VAL A 123 -13.35 -9.05 -8.11
N THR A 124 -12.62 -8.69 -9.17
CA THR A 124 -13.19 -8.53 -10.51
C THR A 124 -13.75 -9.84 -11.05
N VAL A 125 -13.04 -10.97 -10.85
CA VAL A 125 -13.51 -12.31 -11.25
C VAL A 125 -14.83 -12.65 -10.56
N VAL A 126 -14.94 -12.36 -9.27
CA VAL A 126 -16.17 -12.60 -8.50
C VAL A 126 -17.32 -11.71 -8.99
N LEU A 127 -17.06 -10.43 -9.25
CA LEU A 127 -18.06 -9.46 -9.70
C LEU A 127 -18.56 -9.76 -11.12
N LEU A 128 -17.66 -10.06 -12.04
CA LEU A 128 -18.00 -10.32 -13.45
C LEU A 128 -18.33 -11.78 -13.72
N ARG A 129 -18.14 -12.66 -12.73
CA ARG A 129 -18.30 -14.13 -12.88
C ARG A 129 -17.56 -14.69 -14.10
N SER A 130 -16.40 -14.14 -14.40
CA SER A 130 -15.63 -14.44 -15.61
C SER A 130 -14.15 -14.63 -15.31
N GLY A 131 -13.59 -15.78 -15.69
CA GLY A 131 -12.16 -16.07 -15.58
C GLY A 131 -11.30 -15.35 -16.63
N TYR A 132 -11.88 -14.83 -17.71
CA TYR A 132 -11.14 -14.09 -18.73
C TYR A 132 -10.43 -12.85 -18.20
N VAL A 133 -10.85 -12.35 -17.04
CA VAL A 133 -10.21 -11.24 -16.34
C VAL A 133 -8.73 -11.52 -16.01
N PHE A 134 -8.35 -12.77 -15.80
CA PHE A 134 -6.96 -13.15 -15.57
C PHE A 134 -6.02 -12.81 -16.73
N ALA A 135 -6.55 -12.64 -17.95
CA ALA A 135 -5.75 -12.21 -19.10
C ALA A 135 -5.12 -10.82 -18.91
N TYR A 136 -5.68 -9.97 -18.03
CA TYR A 136 -5.12 -8.66 -17.69
C TYR A 136 -4.04 -8.72 -16.61
N LEU A 137 -3.90 -9.84 -15.91
CA LEU A 137 -2.95 -9.99 -14.81
C LEU A 137 -1.49 -9.72 -15.22
N PRO A 138 -0.96 -10.26 -16.35
CA PRO A 138 0.42 -9.99 -16.77
C PRO A 138 0.69 -8.49 -16.94
N PHE A 139 -0.24 -7.77 -17.56
CA PHE A 139 -0.13 -6.32 -17.72
C PHE A 139 -0.14 -5.59 -16.37
N LEU A 140 -1.04 -5.97 -15.46
CA LEU A 140 -1.09 -5.38 -14.12
C LEU A 140 0.15 -5.69 -13.28
N LEU A 141 0.79 -6.83 -13.48
CA LEU A 141 2.06 -7.15 -12.83
C LEU A 141 3.20 -6.27 -13.36
N LEU A 142 3.22 -5.92 -14.65
CA LEU A 142 4.16 -4.93 -15.19
C LEU A 142 3.93 -3.56 -14.58
N VAL A 143 2.67 -3.13 -14.46
CA VAL A 143 2.32 -1.89 -13.76
C VAL A 143 2.75 -1.93 -12.30
N ALA A 144 2.62 -3.10 -11.64
CA ALA A 144 3.05 -3.30 -10.25
C ALA A 144 4.55 -3.08 -10.04
N ILE A 145 5.40 -3.43 -11.01
CA ILE A 145 6.83 -3.16 -10.94
C ILE A 145 7.08 -1.66 -10.86
N GLY A 146 6.49 -0.89 -11.76
CA GLY A 146 6.64 0.58 -11.79
C GLY A 146 6.07 1.26 -10.56
N THR A 147 4.82 0.95 -10.21
CA THR A 147 4.15 1.54 -9.04
C THR A 147 4.77 1.09 -7.74
N GLY A 148 5.18 -0.18 -7.63
CA GLY A 148 5.87 -0.72 -6.47
C GLY A 148 7.25 -0.09 -6.26
N PHE A 149 8.01 0.13 -7.34
CA PHE A 149 9.28 0.86 -7.25
C PHE A 149 9.06 2.31 -6.80
N LEU A 150 8.09 3.01 -7.40
CA LEU A 150 7.75 4.39 -7.03
C LEU A 150 7.33 4.49 -5.55
N THR A 151 6.43 3.62 -5.10
CA THR A 151 5.95 3.61 -3.72
C THR A 151 7.08 3.25 -2.72
N GLY A 152 7.98 2.34 -3.12
CA GLY A 152 9.19 2.01 -2.37
C GLY A 152 10.15 3.19 -2.27
N ALA A 153 10.38 3.90 -3.39
CA ALA A 153 11.23 5.08 -3.45
C ALA A 153 10.72 6.22 -2.55
N ILE A 154 9.42 6.51 -2.62
CA ILE A 154 8.80 7.54 -1.75
C ILE A 154 8.96 7.14 -0.28
N SER A 155 8.67 5.89 0.07
CA SER A 155 8.82 5.42 1.46
C SER A 155 10.27 5.49 1.93
N ALA A 156 11.23 5.07 1.10
CA ALA A 156 12.66 5.16 1.41
C ALA A 156 13.12 6.60 1.57
N ALA A 157 12.66 7.53 0.71
CA ALA A 157 12.95 8.95 0.82
C ALA A 157 12.41 9.55 2.13
N CYS A 158 11.17 9.19 2.51
CA CYS A 158 10.59 9.60 3.80
C CYS A 158 11.43 9.10 4.98
N PHE A 159 11.89 7.84 4.96
CA PHE A 159 12.75 7.31 6.02
C PHE A 159 14.09 8.02 6.09
N ARG A 160 14.75 8.25 4.94
CA ARG A 160 16.03 9.01 4.90
C ARG A 160 15.85 10.43 5.46
N ALA A 161 14.79 11.12 5.08
CA ALA A 161 14.50 12.46 5.59
C ALA A 161 14.27 12.47 7.11
N MET A 162 13.59 11.45 7.66
CA MET A 162 13.36 11.33 9.10
C MET A 162 14.66 11.03 9.87
N ILE A 163 15.54 10.20 9.32
CA ILE A 163 16.85 9.90 9.90
C ILE A 163 17.73 11.16 9.88
N ALA A 164 17.77 11.87 8.75
CA ALA A 164 18.55 13.11 8.61
C ALA A 164 18.06 14.25 9.53
N ALA A 165 16.79 14.23 9.92
CA ALA A 165 16.20 15.18 10.86
C ALA A 165 16.43 14.82 12.34
N ASP A 166 17.19 13.76 12.63
CA ASP A 166 17.53 13.25 13.97
C ASP A 166 16.32 13.16 14.92
N LEU A 167 15.21 12.65 14.40
CA LEU A 167 13.98 12.55 15.18
C LEU A 167 14.13 11.49 16.28
N PRO A 168 13.72 11.75 17.53
CA PRO A 168 14.03 10.93 18.72
C PRO A 168 13.45 9.49 18.70
N PHE A 169 12.81 9.09 17.63
CA PHE A 169 12.26 7.74 17.43
C PHE A 169 12.94 6.96 16.29
N THR A 170 13.99 7.55 15.65
CA THR A 170 14.69 6.92 14.52
C THR A 170 15.81 5.99 14.96
N SER A 171 16.32 6.11 16.18
CA SER A 171 17.42 5.27 16.72
C SER A 171 17.15 3.77 16.64
N ASN A 172 15.91 3.34 16.91
CA ASN A 172 15.52 1.95 16.79
C ASN A 172 15.30 1.50 15.32
N MET A 173 15.10 2.45 14.41
CA MET A 173 14.95 2.18 12.99
C MET A 173 16.29 2.02 12.29
N GLU A 174 17.30 2.82 12.67
CA GLU A 174 18.66 2.70 12.12
C GLU A 174 19.21 1.30 12.32
N ALA A 175 19.12 0.75 13.54
CA ALA A 175 19.61 -0.58 13.86
C ALA A 175 18.91 -1.70 13.07
N THR A 176 17.63 -1.50 12.70
CA THR A 176 16.81 -2.56 12.11
C THR A 176 16.69 -2.47 10.58
N TYR A 177 16.80 -1.28 10.01
CA TYR A 177 16.37 -1.03 8.62
C TYR A 177 17.38 -0.29 7.74
N VAL A 178 18.47 0.27 8.27
CA VAL A 178 19.47 0.99 7.45
C VAL A 178 20.02 0.09 6.33
N GLY A 179 20.27 -1.18 6.61
CA GLY A 179 20.71 -2.14 5.60
C GLY A 179 19.65 -2.53 4.55
N LYS A 180 18.38 -2.17 4.75
CA LYS A 180 17.27 -2.48 3.84
C LYS A 180 16.77 -1.28 3.02
N ILE A 181 17.27 -0.07 3.32
CA ILE A 181 16.90 1.17 2.63
C ILE A 181 17.82 1.42 1.42
N HIS A 182 18.95 0.72 1.37
CA HIS A 182 19.85 0.66 0.22
C HIS A 182 19.59 -0.62 -0.56
#